data_b171583c2aa60fe40700cf191df7b178
#
_entry.id   b171583c2aa60fe40700cf191df7b178
#
_cell.length_a   1.000
_cell.length_b   1.000
_cell.length_c   1.000
_cell.angle_alpha   90.00
_cell.angle_beta   90.00
_cell.angle_gamma   90.00
#
_symmetry.space_group_name_H-M   'P 1'
#
loop_
_entity.id
_entity.type
_entity.pdbx_description
1 polymer ?
#
loop_
_entity_poly.entity_id
_entity_poly.type
_entity_poly.pdbx_seq_one_letter_code
_entity_poly.pdbx_strand_id
1 'polypeptide(L)'
;MAETFKNQVDALTGFASTEDDALSDWLTAGARSIMSILPGSTLQRVASTDGFTNTIDIEGKKIVSVTRKDNNNSSYHMPCRQLLPSQRGRAVDSSYMEYASTSDPAYVIEGDVLQTYPASAASTDSSLTYINMAITVAHGDSAIANFPDEGESAVVLYAARNSIQRLMNNIQTNSD
;
A
#
# COMPACT_ATOMS: atom_id res chain seq x y z
N MET A 1 -14.13 6.62 -23.58
CA MET A 1 -12.77 6.62 -23.02
C MET A 1 -12.86 7.32 -21.68
N ALA A 2 -12.25 6.75 -20.64
CA ALA A 2 -12.18 7.43 -19.36
C ALA A 2 -11.33 8.71 -19.50
N GLU A 3 -11.75 9.78 -18.83
CA GLU A 3 -11.09 11.08 -18.87
C GLU A 3 -9.82 11.05 -18.01
N THR A 4 -8.70 11.62 -18.48
CA THR A 4 -7.46 11.68 -17.71
C THR A 4 -7.59 12.61 -16.49
N PHE A 5 -6.80 12.39 -15.45
CA PHE A 5 -6.81 13.26 -14.27
C PHE A 5 -6.47 14.71 -14.61
N LYS A 6 -5.56 14.93 -15.56
CA LYS A 6 -5.27 16.27 -16.08
C LYS A 6 -6.53 16.96 -16.60
N ASN A 7 -7.27 16.31 -17.48
CA ASN A 7 -8.50 16.88 -18.06
C ASN A 7 -9.55 17.18 -16.98
N GLN A 8 -9.68 16.30 -15.99
CA GLN A 8 -10.60 16.53 -14.87
C GLN A 8 -10.19 17.75 -14.02
N VAL A 9 -8.87 17.90 -13.73
CA VAL A 9 -8.35 19.06 -13.00
C VAL A 9 -8.55 20.34 -13.80
N ASP A 10 -8.22 20.33 -15.10
CA ASP A 10 -8.37 21.48 -15.99
C ASP A 10 -9.84 21.91 -16.09
N ALA A 11 -10.77 20.96 -16.16
CA ALA A 11 -12.20 21.23 -16.15
C ALA A 11 -12.68 21.88 -14.83
N LEU A 12 -12.15 21.45 -13.70
CA LEU A 12 -12.49 22.01 -12.38
C LEU A 12 -11.88 23.39 -12.14
N THR A 13 -10.68 23.63 -12.63
CA THR A 13 -9.97 24.90 -12.42
C THR A 13 -10.33 25.96 -13.45
N GLY A 14 -10.84 25.57 -14.62
CA GLY A 14 -11.16 26.45 -15.74
C GLY A 14 -9.95 26.93 -16.52
N PHE A 15 -8.77 26.38 -16.29
CA PHE A 15 -7.56 26.67 -17.07
C PHE A 15 -6.73 25.40 -17.31
N ALA A 16 -6.00 25.37 -18.43
CA ALA A 16 -5.12 24.26 -18.73
C ALA A 16 -3.82 24.34 -17.90
N SER A 17 -3.58 23.27 -17.13
CA SER A 17 -2.30 23.15 -16.40
C SER A 17 -1.17 22.90 -17.40
N THR A 18 -0.10 23.70 -17.30
CA THR A 18 1.11 23.54 -18.12
C THR A 18 2.23 22.81 -17.38
N GLU A 19 2.01 22.46 -16.10
CA GLU A 19 3.01 21.87 -15.22
C GLU A 19 2.65 20.43 -14.87
N ASP A 20 2.84 19.53 -15.81
CA ASP A 20 2.44 18.12 -15.73
C ASP A 20 3.13 17.37 -14.58
N ASP A 21 4.41 17.68 -14.29
CA ASP A 21 5.16 17.05 -13.19
C ASP A 21 4.58 17.47 -11.83
N ALA A 22 4.35 18.76 -11.61
CA ALA A 22 3.76 19.26 -10.38
C ALA A 22 2.33 18.72 -10.17
N LEU A 23 1.55 18.56 -11.24
CA LEU A 23 0.22 17.96 -11.18
C LEU A 23 0.29 16.49 -10.76
N SER A 24 1.23 15.71 -11.28
CA SER A 24 1.47 14.32 -10.90
C SER A 24 1.88 14.20 -9.41
N ASP A 25 2.72 15.13 -8.93
CA ASP A 25 3.12 15.19 -7.52
C ASP A 25 1.92 15.47 -6.61
N TRP A 26 1.04 16.40 -6.98
CA TRP A 26 -0.17 16.72 -6.20
C TRP A 26 -1.18 15.58 -6.22
N LEU A 27 -1.38 14.91 -7.35
CA LEU A 27 -2.23 13.72 -7.43
C LEU A 27 -1.69 12.61 -6.54
N THR A 28 -0.39 12.36 -6.59
CA THR A 28 0.29 11.37 -5.75
C THR A 28 0.17 11.70 -4.26
N ALA A 29 0.42 12.96 -3.86
CA ALA A 29 0.28 13.41 -2.48
C ALA A 29 -1.18 13.33 -2.00
N GLY A 30 -2.14 13.69 -2.84
CA GLY A 30 -3.57 13.55 -2.58
C GLY A 30 -3.97 12.10 -2.36
N ALA A 31 -3.56 11.18 -3.24
CA ALA A 31 -3.85 9.77 -3.11
C ALA A 31 -3.31 9.17 -1.80
N ARG A 32 -2.05 9.46 -1.45
CA ARG A 32 -1.45 9.01 -0.18
C ARG A 32 -2.15 9.59 1.04
N SER A 33 -2.53 10.86 1.00
CA SER A 33 -3.26 11.51 2.08
C SER A 33 -4.62 10.86 2.31
N ILE A 34 -5.38 10.61 1.24
CA ILE A 34 -6.70 9.97 1.31
C ILE A 34 -6.58 8.54 1.81
N MET A 35 -5.60 7.74 1.30
CA MET A 35 -5.36 6.38 1.79
C MET A 35 -5.08 6.34 3.29
N SER A 36 -4.43 7.36 3.85
CA SER A 36 -4.11 7.41 5.27
C SER A 36 -5.33 7.58 6.18
N ILE A 37 -6.41 8.18 5.68
CA ILE A 37 -7.65 8.48 6.44
C ILE A 37 -8.80 7.53 6.16
N LEU A 38 -8.70 6.71 5.10
CA LEU A 38 -9.77 5.77 4.76
C LEU A 38 -9.94 4.67 5.81
N PRO A 39 -11.18 4.25 6.10
CA PRO A 39 -11.44 3.17 7.04
C PRO A 39 -10.88 1.84 6.51
N GLY A 40 -10.44 0.98 7.44
CA GLY A 40 -9.81 -0.31 7.11
C GLY A 40 -10.70 -1.22 6.25
N SER A 41 -12.02 -1.17 6.41
CA SER A 41 -12.96 -1.94 5.59
C SER A 41 -12.95 -1.54 4.10
N THR A 42 -12.80 -0.25 3.81
CA THR A 42 -12.66 0.25 2.43
C THR A 42 -11.30 -0.17 1.86
N LEU A 43 -10.24 -0.02 2.64
CA LEU A 43 -8.89 -0.38 2.23
C LEU A 43 -8.73 -1.88 1.95
N GLN A 44 -9.44 -2.75 2.69
CA GLN A 44 -9.41 -4.20 2.44
C GLN A 44 -9.95 -4.59 1.07
N ARG A 45 -10.82 -3.79 0.46
CA ARG A 45 -11.36 -4.05 -0.89
C ARG A 45 -10.30 -3.92 -2.00
N VAL A 46 -9.25 -3.15 -1.74
CA VAL A 46 -8.14 -2.91 -2.67
C VAL A 46 -6.84 -3.60 -2.23
N ALA A 47 -6.94 -4.51 -1.27
CA ALA A 47 -5.80 -5.28 -0.79
C ALA A 47 -5.28 -6.23 -1.88
N SER A 48 -3.97 -6.31 -1.99
CA SER A 48 -3.25 -7.24 -2.86
C SER A 48 -2.69 -8.40 -2.04
N THR A 49 -2.45 -9.53 -2.71
CA THR A 49 -1.88 -10.72 -2.07
C THR A 49 -0.68 -11.24 -2.87
N ASP A 50 0.47 -11.32 -2.22
CA ASP A 50 1.71 -11.87 -2.77
C ASP A 50 2.09 -13.17 -2.08
N GLY A 51 2.44 -14.19 -2.86
CA GLY A 51 3.03 -15.44 -2.37
C GLY A 51 4.55 -15.29 -2.23
N PHE A 52 5.12 -15.85 -1.15
CA PHE A 52 6.55 -15.84 -0.92
C PHE A 52 7.01 -17.09 -0.16
N THR A 53 8.34 -17.34 -0.14
CA THR A 53 8.89 -18.51 0.54
C THR A 53 9.03 -18.28 2.05
N ASN A 54 9.99 -17.47 2.46
CA ASN A 54 10.28 -17.22 3.88
C ASN A 54 10.38 -15.74 4.21
N THR A 55 10.80 -14.92 3.25
CA THR A 55 11.01 -13.47 3.42
C THR A 55 10.38 -12.70 2.28
N ILE A 56 9.85 -11.53 2.58
CA ILE A 56 9.30 -10.59 1.61
C ILE A 56 9.56 -9.16 2.07
N ASP A 57 9.85 -8.29 1.10
CA ASP A 57 9.95 -6.85 1.32
C ASP A 57 8.55 -6.25 1.53
N ILE A 58 8.43 -5.43 2.58
CA ILE A 58 7.19 -4.78 2.98
C ILE A 58 7.29 -3.25 2.95
N GLU A 59 8.34 -2.69 2.34
CA GLU A 59 8.45 -1.24 2.18
C GLU A 59 7.20 -0.67 1.48
N GLY A 60 6.62 0.36 2.08
CA GLY A 60 5.39 0.99 1.56
C GLY A 60 4.14 0.13 1.61
N LYS A 61 4.15 -1.01 2.32
CA LYS A 61 3.01 -1.93 2.45
C LYS A 61 2.43 -1.91 3.85
N LYS A 62 1.12 -1.73 3.96
CA LYS A 62 0.39 -1.92 5.22
C LYS A 62 -0.12 -3.35 5.29
N ILE A 63 0.40 -4.13 6.21
CA ILE A 63 0.06 -5.54 6.37
C ILE A 63 -1.39 -5.68 6.84
N VAL A 64 -2.16 -6.51 6.15
CA VAL A 64 -3.52 -6.91 6.52
C VAL A 64 -3.51 -8.27 7.17
N SER A 65 -2.87 -9.25 6.52
CA SER A 65 -2.72 -10.60 7.08
C SER A 65 -1.49 -11.30 6.51
N VAL A 66 -0.95 -12.20 7.31
CA VAL A 66 0.13 -13.12 6.90
C VAL A 66 -0.40 -14.53 7.14
N THR A 67 -0.33 -15.37 6.12
CA THR A 67 -0.75 -16.77 6.22
C THR A 67 0.35 -17.69 5.72
N ARG A 68 0.32 -18.94 6.16
CA ARG A 68 1.23 -19.98 5.74
C ARG A 68 0.48 -21.28 5.48
N LYS A 69 0.89 -22.05 4.49
CA LYS A 69 0.35 -23.37 4.22
C LYS A 69 0.66 -24.33 5.36
N ASP A 70 -0.33 -25.14 5.73
CA ASP A 70 -0.12 -26.29 6.59
C ASP A 70 0.56 -27.40 5.78
N ASN A 71 1.67 -27.96 6.29
CA ASN A 71 2.36 -29.06 5.63
C ASN A 71 1.50 -30.35 5.53
N ASN A 72 0.50 -30.50 6.37
CA ASN A 72 -0.39 -31.66 6.34
C ASN A 72 -1.52 -31.50 5.30
N ASN A 73 -1.83 -30.27 4.91
CA ASN A 73 -2.85 -29.98 3.91
C ASN A 73 -2.48 -28.72 3.12
N SER A 74 -1.88 -28.91 1.95
CA SER A 74 -1.40 -27.82 1.09
C SER A 74 -2.45 -26.84 0.61
N SER A 75 -3.74 -27.15 0.77
CA SER A 75 -4.87 -26.28 0.44
C SER A 75 -5.30 -25.40 1.61
N TYR A 76 -4.78 -25.66 2.82
CA TYR A 76 -5.16 -24.93 4.02
C TYR A 76 -4.07 -23.93 4.43
N HIS A 77 -4.45 -22.68 4.62
CA HIS A 77 -3.57 -21.61 5.05
C HIS A 77 -3.88 -21.22 6.50
N MET A 78 -2.88 -21.36 7.36
CA MET A 78 -2.96 -20.96 8.77
C MET A 78 -2.57 -19.49 8.92
N PRO A 79 -3.29 -18.70 9.72
CA PRO A 79 -2.86 -17.34 10.05
C PRO A 79 -1.57 -17.39 10.86
N CYS A 80 -0.61 -16.53 10.52
CA CYS A 80 0.63 -16.39 11.26
C CYS A 80 0.45 -15.38 12.39
N ARG A 81 0.91 -15.74 13.60
CA ARG A 81 0.98 -14.78 14.72
C ARG A 81 2.25 -13.92 14.60
N GLN A 82 2.14 -12.66 14.99
CA GLN A 82 3.29 -11.77 15.00
C GLN A 82 4.13 -11.98 16.25
N LEU A 83 5.45 -12.06 16.07
CA LEU A 83 6.44 -12.06 17.13
C LEU A 83 7.29 -10.79 17.10
N LEU A 84 7.83 -10.42 18.25
CA LEU A 84 8.81 -9.34 18.32
C LEU A 84 10.15 -9.79 17.74
N PRO A 85 10.97 -8.89 17.16
CA PRO A 85 12.31 -9.24 16.66
C PRO A 85 13.19 -9.91 17.71
N SER A 86 13.07 -9.51 18.98
CA SER A 86 13.79 -10.12 20.10
C SER A 86 13.42 -11.59 20.38
N GLN A 87 12.27 -12.05 19.89
CA GLN A 87 11.78 -13.44 20.07
C GLN A 87 12.13 -14.34 18.90
N ARG A 88 12.79 -13.82 17.86
CA ARG A 88 13.15 -14.56 16.66
C ARG A 88 13.88 -15.89 16.94
N GLY A 89 14.87 -15.86 17.85
CA GLY A 89 15.62 -17.07 18.24
C GLY A 89 14.76 -18.14 18.91
N ARG A 90 13.71 -17.72 19.65
CA ARG A 90 12.78 -18.63 20.33
C ARG A 90 11.76 -19.24 19.39
N ALA A 91 11.49 -18.60 18.26
CA ALA A 91 10.57 -19.12 17.25
C ALA A 91 11.04 -20.43 16.61
N VAL A 92 12.35 -20.72 16.65
CA VAL A 92 12.94 -21.93 16.05
C VAL A 92 13.25 -23.04 17.06
N ASP A 93 13.16 -22.77 18.35
CA ASP A 93 13.48 -23.73 19.42
C ASP A 93 12.20 -24.19 20.14
N SER A 94 11.91 -25.48 20.02
CA SER A 94 10.70 -26.10 20.57
C SER A 94 10.60 -26.09 22.11
N SER A 95 11.66 -25.66 22.80
CA SER A 95 11.66 -25.51 24.27
C SER A 95 10.96 -24.23 24.75
N TYR A 96 10.65 -23.31 23.85
CA TYR A 96 10.04 -22.03 24.18
C TYR A 96 8.58 -21.95 23.76
N MET A 97 7.80 -21.12 24.46
CA MET A 97 6.38 -20.89 24.15
C MET A 97 6.19 -20.14 22.82
N GLU A 98 7.20 -19.41 22.38
CA GLU A 98 7.19 -18.70 21.11
C GLU A 98 7.53 -19.58 19.91
N TYR A 99 7.83 -20.87 20.12
CA TYR A 99 8.10 -21.81 19.04
C TYR A 99 7.03 -21.79 17.96
N ALA A 100 7.45 -21.65 16.73
CA ALA A 100 6.57 -21.65 15.57
C ALA A 100 6.59 -23.03 14.90
N SER A 101 5.41 -23.60 14.74
CA SER A 101 5.20 -24.88 14.05
C SER A 101 4.39 -24.66 12.77
N THR A 102 4.22 -25.70 11.98
CA THR A 102 3.36 -25.65 10.77
C THR A 102 1.89 -25.47 11.10
N SER A 103 1.44 -25.88 12.28
CA SER A 103 0.07 -25.68 12.76
C SER A 103 -0.11 -24.39 13.58
N ASP A 104 0.98 -23.74 13.99
CA ASP A 104 0.99 -22.43 14.67
C ASP A 104 2.14 -21.60 14.12
N PRO A 105 2.03 -21.13 12.86
CA PRO A 105 3.09 -20.37 12.22
C PRO A 105 3.19 -18.96 12.81
N ALA A 106 4.40 -18.38 12.70
CA ALA A 106 4.65 -17.04 13.17
C ALA A 106 5.40 -16.22 12.12
N TYR A 107 5.38 -14.89 12.27
CA TYR A 107 6.22 -14.00 11.49
C TYR A 107 6.86 -12.92 12.37
N VAL A 108 7.99 -12.41 11.91
CA VAL A 108 8.73 -11.31 12.52
C VAL A 108 8.92 -10.23 11.46
N ILE A 109 8.85 -8.97 11.87
CA ILE A 109 9.20 -7.83 11.03
C ILE A 109 10.49 -7.23 11.58
N GLU A 110 11.50 -7.11 10.72
CA GLU A 110 12.80 -6.55 11.05
C GLU A 110 13.21 -5.56 9.94
N GLY A 111 13.12 -4.26 10.25
CA GLY A 111 13.17 -3.21 9.23
C GLY A 111 12.00 -3.34 8.25
N ASP A 112 12.30 -3.31 6.95
CA ASP A 112 11.30 -3.45 5.88
C ASP A 112 11.16 -4.90 5.38
N VAL A 113 11.63 -5.88 6.16
CA VAL A 113 11.57 -7.31 5.81
C VAL A 113 10.65 -8.05 6.77
N LEU A 114 9.69 -8.77 6.21
CA LEU A 114 8.87 -9.75 6.91
C LEU A 114 9.45 -11.14 6.70
N GLN A 115 9.65 -11.87 7.79
CA GLN A 115 10.14 -13.25 7.77
C GLN A 115 9.14 -14.18 8.47
N THR A 116 8.81 -15.33 7.84
CA THR A 116 7.88 -16.34 8.40
C THR A 116 8.63 -17.52 8.99
N TYR A 117 8.02 -18.15 10.01
CA TYR A 117 8.50 -19.33 10.71
C TYR A 117 7.39 -20.40 10.83
N PRO A 118 7.76 -21.69 10.83
CA PRO A 118 9.07 -22.24 10.52
C PRO A 118 9.47 -21.94 9.07
N ALA A 119 10.79 -21.94 8.76
CA ALA A 119 11.26 -21.77 7.40
C ALA A 119 10.70 -22.87 6.48
N SER A 120 10.28 -22.49 5.26
CA SER A 120 9.80 -23.43 4.24
C SER A 120 10.86 -23.69 3.17
N ALA A 121 10.78 -24.86 2.56
CA ALA A 121 11.59 -25.18 1.38
C ALA A 121 10.86 -24.88 0.05
N ALA A 122 9.54 -24.66 0.09
CA ALA A 122 8.73 -24.43 -1.11
C ALA A 122 8.48 -22.95 -1.37
N SER A 123 8.47 -22.55 -2.63
CA SER A 123 8.50 -21.15 -3.09
C SER A 123 7.21 -20.34 -2.90
N THR A 124 6.14 -20.94 -2.39
CA THR A 124 4.83 -20.25 -2.26
C THR A 124 4.04 -20.70 -1.04
N ASP A 125 4.75 -21.12 0.02
CA ASP A 125 4.07 -21.61 1.22
C ASP A 125 3.55 -20.50 2.11
N SER A 126 4.07 -19.29 1.98
CA SER A 126 3.61 -18.11 2.72
C SER A 126 2.90 -17.14 1.80
N SER A 127 1.95 -16.40 2.35
CA SER A 127 1.19 -15.39 1.61
C SER A 127 0.99 -14.15 2.46
N LEU A 128 1.27 -12.99 1.89
CA LEU A 128 1.09 -11.67 2.49
C LEU A 128 -0.08 -10.97 1.80
N THR A 129 -1.12 -10.63 2.56
CA THR A 129 -2.15 -9.70 2.10
C THR A 129 -1.83 -8.32 2.65
N TYR A 130 -1.76 -7.33 1.78
CA TYR A 130 -1.36 -5.97 2.14
C TYR A 130 -2.08 -4.91 1.33
N ILE A 131 -2.03 -3.69 1.83
CA ILE A 131 -2.48 -2.48 1.14
C ILE A 131 -1.23 -1.74 0.71
N ASN A 132 -1.11 -1.43 -0.58
CA ASN A 132 -0.03 -0.61 -1.09
C ASN A 132 -0.24 0.85 -0.68
N MET A 133 0.66 1.40 0.15
CA MET A 133 0.66 2.80 0.58
C MET A 133 1.60 3.67 -0.26
N ALA A 134 2.50 3.07 -1.04
CA ALA A 134 3.44 3.75 -1.92
C ALA A 134 2.82 4.03 -3.32
N ILE A 135 1.61 4.61 -3.31
CA ILE A 135 0.89 4.94 -4.55
C ILE A 135 1.61 6.06 -5.28
N THR A 136 1.70 5.95 -6.61
CA THR A 136 2.10 7.01 -7.54
C THR A 136 1.02 7.18 -8.59
N VAL A 137 0.74 8.44 -8.95
CA VAL A 137 -0.31 8.79 -9.92
C VAL A 137 0.27 9.76 -10.93
N ALA A 138 0.17 9.43 -12.21
CA ALA A 138 0.56 10.34 -13.29
C ALA A 138 -0.65 11.19 -13.75
N HIS A 139 -0.38 12.41 -14.21
CA HIS A 139 -1.40 13.32 -14.73
C HIS A 139 -2.18 12.74 -15.93
N GLY A 140 -1.53 11.86 -16.70
CA GLY A 140 -2.12 11.18 -17.85
C GLY A 140 -2.95 9.95 -17.53
N ASP A 141 -2.96 9.49 -16.27
CA ASP A 141 -3.76 8.34 -15.85
C ASP A 141 -5.26 8.70 -15.80
N SER A 142 -6.11 7.69 -15.95
CA SER A 142 -7.57 7.81 -15.85
C SER A 142 -8.17 7.03 -14.68
N ALA A 143 -7.33 6.29 -13.93
CA ALA A 143 -7.67 5.56 -12.72
C ALA A 143 -6.41 5.34 -11.88
N ILE A 144 -6.56 5.12 -10.59
CA ILE A 144 -5.45 4.86 -9.66
C ILE A 144 -5.43 3.37 -9.32
N ALA A 145 -4.33 2.69 -9.66
CA ALA A 145 -4.18 1.27 -9.38
C ALA A 145 -4.22 0.99 -7.86
N ASN A 146 -4.97 -0.04 -7.46
CA ASN A 146 -5.13 -0.45 -6.05
C ASN A 146 -5.63 0.67 -5.13
N PHE A 147 -6.52 1.50 -5.64
CA PHE A 147 -7.14 2.61 -4.92
C PHE A 147 -8.67 2.48 -4.97
N PRO A 148 -9.41 2.85 -3.93
CA PRO A 148 -10.87 2.82 -3.96
C PRO A 148 -11.44 3.88 -4.91
N ASP A 149 -12.28 3.47 -5.85
CA ASP A 149 -12.89 4.36 -6.86
C ASP A 149 -13.60 5.56 -6.22
N GLU A 150 -14.21 5.34 -5.05
CA GLU A 150 -14.92 6.38 -4.30
C GLU A 150 -13.98 7.52 -3.83
N GLY A 151 -12.68 7.25 -3.73
CA GLY A 151 -11.66 8.22 -3.32
C GLY A 151 -11.05 9.02 -4.46
N GLU A 152 -11.17 8.60 -5.72
CA GLU A 152 -10.49 9.23 -6.85
C GLU A 152 -10.91 10.69 -7.05
N SER A 153 -12.20 10.99 -6.92
CA SER A 153 -12.71 12.36 -7.03
C SER A 153 -12.12 13.31 -5.98
N ALA A 154 -11.83 12.81 -4.78
CA ALA A 154 -11.19 13.60 -3.74
C ALA A 154 -9.71 13.86 -4.05
N VAL A 155 -9.01 12.92 -4.72
CA VAL A 155 -7.64 13.11 -5.21
C VAL A 155 -7.61 14.23 -6.26
N VAL A 156 -8.53 14.21 -7.21
CA VAL A 156 -8.66 15.26 -8.25
C VAL A 156 -8.94 16.62 -7.63
N LEU A 157 -9.85 16.70 -6.65
CA LEU A 157 -10.13 17.95 -5.93
C LEU A 157 -8.91 18.47 -5.16
N TYR A 158 -8.13 17.58 -4.55
CA TYR A 158 -6.89 17.94 -3.86
C TYR A 158 -5.88 18.57 -4.84
N ALA A 159 -5.69 17.96 -6.01
CA ALA A 159 -4.80 18.47 -7.04
C ALA A 159 -5.31 19.80 -7.64
N ALA A 160 -6.60 19.92 -7.91
CA ALA A 160 -7.22 21.14 -8.41
C ALA A 160 -7.04 22.32 -7.43
N ARG A 161 -7.24 22.08 -6.12
CA ARG A 161 -6.97 23.09 -5.08
C ARG A 161 -5.54 23.60 -5.13
N ASN A 162 -4.54 22.68 -5.19
CA ASN A 162 -3.14 23.05 -5.21
C ASN A 162 -2.76 23.81 -6.51
N SER A 163 -3.36 23.43 -7.63
CA SER A 163 -3.18 24.10 -8.91
C SER A 163 -3.69 25.56 -8.86
N ILE A 164 -4.87 25.81 -8.31
CA ILE A 164 -5.43 27.16 -8.10
C ILE A 164 -4.54 27.96 -7.13
N GLN A 165 -4.12 27.35 -6.02
CA GLN A 165 -3.28 28.03 -5.04
C GLN A 165 -1.93 28.48 -5.64
N ARG A 166 -1.33 27.65 -6.48
CA ARG A 166 -0.10 28.01 -7.19
C ARG A 166 -0.33 29.16 -8.18
N LEU A 167 -1.43 29.12 -8.93
CA LEU A 167 -1.78 30.22 -9.84
C LEU A 167 -1.93 31.55 -9.08
N MET A 168 -2.62 31.53 -7.94
CA MET A 168 -2.79 32.74 -7.11
C MET A 168 -1.43 33.29 -6.63
N ASN A 169 -0.52 32.41 -6.18
CA ASN A 169 0.82 32.81 -5.76
C ASN A 169 1.62 33.43 -6.92
N ASN A 170 1.52 32.85 -8.12
CA ASN A 170 2.20 33.38 -9.31
C ASN A 170 1.67 34.77 -9.71
N ILE A 171 0.37 35.04 -9.55
CA ILE A 171 -0.23 36.35 -9.82
C ILE A 171 0.29 37.38 -8.81
N GLN A 172 0.39 37.04 -7.54
CA GLN A 172 0.89 37.92 -6.49
C GLN A 172 2.35 38.32 -6.72
N THR A 173 3.21 37.33 -7.05
CA THR A 173 4.64 37.59 -7.28
C THR A 173 4.94 38.38 -8.56
N ASN A 174 4.05 38.37 -9.54
CA ASN A 174 4.22 39.15 -10.79
C ASN A 174 3.55 40.54 -10.71
N SER A 175 2.93 40.91 -9.59
CA SER A 175 2.27 42.21 -9.39
C SER A 175 3.11 43.22 -8.60
N ASP A 176 4.24 42.77 -8.07
CA ASP A 176 5.28 43.58 -7.40
C ASP A 176 6.44 43.89 -8.36
#